data_1540b84de42f015ebae8aa8c018fb561
#
_entry.id   1540b84de42f015ebae8aa8c018fb561
#
_cell.length_a   1.000
_cell.length_b   1.000
_cell.length_c   1.000
_cell.angle_alpha   90.00
_cell.angle_beta   90.00
_cell.angle_gamma   90.00
#
_symmetry.space_group_name_H-M   'P 1'
#
loop_
_entity.id
_entity.type
_entity.pdbx_description
1 polymer ?
#
loop_
_entity_poly.entity_id
_entity_poly.type
_entity_poly.pdbx_seq_one_letter_code
_entity_poly.pdbx_strand_id
1 'polypeptide(L)'
;MNKYSGLALASVQFFFTLGWTVYATYLPELLKGAGIALSWLPWLLMADQLIFATMDIAFGMVADRVADGYRKLAHLLLWLTTVSTGAFLLLPMLAGVSPNLLLGVLAIWVVSASVVRAPTMVLLAKRAKAAQQGRLVAWYAGGMALASALSPFLALMLKGADPRLPFAISALSLLAAVFVLLRVSGKQPAETESDAPPPLPFSAYLPLLLVLGLATFAFQLHAFVNAGPLYLAHVAKESLPWLLPLLWLGFFATLLGVGRLVKRFGALNVAASGILLTALASYSSVTVNSLEALIFCQVLAGAGWALAFSGLMERASADGTRGAEGVFMGSFFAITALSSLARIGFATQYLPAMKDIQFALPAAVLLAAGLLAALYALKRRQSR
;
A
#
# COMPACT_ATOMS: atom_id res chain seq x y z
N MET A 1 -3.04 -6.40 -21.88
CA MET A 1 -3.72 -5.34 -21.08
C MET A 1 -3.66 -4.03 -21.85
N ASN A 2 -4.82 -3.40 -22.06
CA ASN A 2 -4.89 -2.07 -22.68
C ASN A 2 -4.34 -1.01 -21.71
N LYS A 3 -3.68 0.04 -22.24
CA LYS A 3 -3.19 1.19 -21.44
C LYS A 3 -4.28 1.84 -20.60
N TYR A 4 -5.53 1.85 -21.07
CA TYR A 4 -6.66 2.41 -20.35
C TYR A 4 -7.02 1.63 -19.07
N SER A 5 -6.90 0.29 -19.07
CA SER A 5 -7.08 -0.51 -17.85
C SER A 5 -5.99 -0.25 -16.81
N GLY A 6 -4.75 -0.04 -17.27
CA GLY A 6 -3.66 0.36 -16.38
C GLY A 6 -3.90 1.72 -15.75
N LEU A 7 -4.26 2.72 -16.55
CA LEU A 7 -4.56 4.06 -16.04
C LEU A 7 -5.76 4.04 -15.08
N ALA A 8 -6.82 3.30 -15.39
CA ALA A 8 -7.98 3.16 -14.51
C ALA A 8 -7.59 2.51 -13.17
N LEU A 9 -6.71 1.48 -13.18
CA LEU A 9 -6.16 0.88 -11.95
C LEU A 9 -5.36 1.90 -11.13
N ALA A 10 -4.47 2.66 -11.79
CA ALA A 10 -3.73 3.72 -11.13
C ALA A 10 -4.65 4.77 -10.50
N SER A 11 -5.73 5.15 -11.20
CA SER A 11 -6.74 6.09 -10.67
C SER A 11 -7.46 5.52 -9.44
N VAL A 12 -7.82 4.24 -9.46
CA VAL A 12 -8.42 3.58 -8.28
C VAL A 12 -7.49 3.65 -7.08
N GLN A 13 -6.21 3.29 -7.24
CA GLN A 13 -5.25 3.33 -6.14
C GLN A 13 -4.93 4.76 -5.70
N PHE A 14 -4.90 5.69 -6.63
CA PHE A 14 -4.72 7.11 -6.34
C PHE A 14 -5.84 7.64 -5.43
N PHE A 15 -7.10 7.48 -5.83
CA PHE A 15 -8.23 7.98 -5.04
C PHE A 15 -8.43 7.20 -3.73
N PHE A 16 -8.14 5.91 -3.71
CA PHE A 16 -8.14 5.12 -2.48
C PHE A 16 -7.13 5.66 -1.46
N THR A 17 -5.89 5.92 -1.90
CA THR A 17 -4.83 6.45 -1.03
C THR A 17 -5.13 7.88 -0.58
N LEU A 18 -5.67 8.74 -1.45
CA LEU A 18 -6.11 10.09 -1.05
C LEU A 18 -7.28 10.03 -0.08
N GLY A 19 -8.24 9.10 -0.26
CA GLY A 19 -9.34 8.87 0.67
C GLY A 19 -8.83 8.51 2.07
N TRP A 20 -7.81 7.68 2.14
CA TRP A 20 -7.14 7.37 3.40
C TRP A 20 -6.49 8.61 4.03
N THR A 21 -5.90 9.49 3.23
CA THR A 21 -5.34 10.76 3.71
C THR A 21 -6.42 11.69 4.28
N VAL A 22 -7.55 11.81 3.59
CA VAL A 22 -8.71 12.57 4.08
C VAL A 22 -9.19 12.02 5.41
N TYR A 23 -9.42 10.71 5.48
CA TYR A 23 -9.83 10.04 6.71
C TYR A 23 -8.87 10.28 7.87
N ALA A 24 -7.57 10.00 7.68
CA ALA A 24 -6.56 10.16 8.73
C ALA A 24 -6.42 11.61 9.21
N THR A 25 -6.61 12.59 8.30
CA THR A 25 -6.54 14.02 8.63
C THR A 25 -7.70 14.46 9.52
N TYR A 26 -8.91 14.00 9.23
CA TYR A 26 -10.11 14.41 9.97
C TYR A 26 -10.49 13.49 11.13
N LEU A 27 -9.91 12.28 11.23
CA LEU A 27 -10.26 11.33 12.29
C LEU A 27 -10.15 11.92 13.70
N PRO A 28 -9.11 12.71 14.07
CA PRO A 28 -9.05 13.35 15.38
C PRO A 28 -10.26 14.29 15.66
N GLU A 29 -10.72 15.00 14.63
CA GLU A 29 -11.82 15.94 14.70
C GLU A 29 -13.17 15.21 14.84
N LEU A 30 -13.35 14.13 14.07
CA LEU A 30 -14.52 13.24 14.16
C LEU A 30 -14.63 12.60 15.55
N LEU A 31 -13.54 12.11 16.11
CA LEU A 31 -13.50 11.53 17.45
C LEU A 31 -13.87 12.57 18.52
N LYS A 32 -13.27 13.76 18.45
CA LYS A 32 -13.57 14.87 19.36
C LYS A 32 -15.05 15.26 19.28
N GLY A 33 -15.60 15.39 18.08
CA GLY A 33 -17.01 15.72 17.86
C GLY A 33 -17.96 14.66 18.41
N ALA A 34 -17.57 13.37 18.35
CA ALA A 34 -18.34 12.26 18.92
C ALA A 34 -18.10 12.05 20.43
N GLY A 35 -17.29 12.88 21.10
CA GLY A 35 -16.97 12.72 22.53
C GLY A 35 -16.02 11.56 22.84
N ILE A 36 -15.29 11.04 21.83
CA ILE A 36 -14.31 9.97 22.00
C ILE A 36 -12.94 10.58 22.33
N ALA A 37 -12.29 10.10 23.39
CA ALA A 37 -10.97 10.58 23.78
C ALA A 37 -9.92 10.34 22.69
N LEU A 38 -9.05 11.32 22.42
CA LEU A 38 -8.02 11.23 21.39
C LEU A 38 -6.97 10.13 21.68
N SER A 39 -6.88 9.65 22.89
CA SER A 39 -6.05 8.49 23.26
C SER A 39 -6.48 7.20 22.53
N TRP A 40 -7.71 7.12 22.01
CA TRP A 40 -8.20 6.02 21.19
C TRP A 40 -7.73 6.07 19.73
N LEU A 41 -7.23 7.22 19.26
CA LEU A 41 -6.81 7.41 17.86
C LEU A 41 -5.83 6.32 17.36
N PRO A 42 -4.71 6.03 18.06
CA PRO A 42 -3.80 4.98 17.60
C PRO A 42 -4.46 3.60 17.59
N TRP A 43 -5.29 3.30 18.59
CA TRP A 43 -5.99 2.01 18.69
C TRP A 43 -6.99 1.79 17.55
N LEU A 44 -7.72 2.85 17.16
CA LEU A 44 -8.62 2.79 16.01
C LEU A 44 -7.85 2.60 14.71
N LEU A 45 -6.77 3.35 14.49
CA LEU A 45 -5.92 3.16 13.32
C LEU A 45 -5.28 1.76 13.27
N MET A 46 -4.95 1.16 14.42
CA MET A 46 -4.49 -0.23 14.49
C MET A 46 -5.60 -1.22 14.19
N ALA A 47 -6.81 -0.99 14.71
CA ALA A 47 -7.99 -1.81 14.43
C ALA A 47 -8.33 -1.79 12.94
N ASP A 48 -8.25 -0.64 12.28
CA ASP A 48 -8.44 -0.51 10.83
C ASP A 48 -7.45 -1.40 10.06
N GLN A 49 -6.18 -1.39 10.45
CA GLN A 49 -5.17 -2.23 9.80
C GLN A 49 -5.42 -3.73 10.03
N LEU A 50 -5.91 -4.11 11.20
CA LEU A 50 -6.29 -5.51 11.48
C LEU A 50 -7.49 -5.93 10.63
N ILE A 51 -8.50 -5.06 10.48
CA ILE A 51 -9.64 -5.29 9.60
C ILE A 51 -9.16 -5.41 8.15
N PHE A 52 -8.30 -4.50 7.68
CA PHE A 52 -7.71 -4.60 6.34
C PHE A 52 -6.99 -5.94 6.14
N ALA A 53 -6.13 -6.35 7.06
CA ALA A 53 -5.39 -7.61 6.95
C ALA A 53 -6.33 -8.82 6.85
N THR A 54 -7.36 -8.85 7.69
CA THR A 54 -8.36 -9.93 7.69
C THR A 54 -9.17 -9.95 6.40
N MET A 55 -9.64 -8.78 5.96
CA MET A 55 -10.47 -8.65 4.77
C MET A 55 -9.68 -8.87 3.48
N ASP A 56 -8.40 -8.50 3.41
CA ASP A 56 -7.56 -8.78 2.25
C ASP A 56 -7.45 -10.29 1.99
N ILE A 57 -7.26 -11.09 3.05
CA ILE A 57 -7.25 -12.56 2.94
C ILE A 57 -8.65 -13.07 2.57
N ALA A 58 -9.70 -12.62 3.27
CA ALA A 58 -11.06 -13.07 3.04
C ALA A 58 -11.54 -12.76 1.61
N PHE A 59 -11.35 -11.54 1.13
CA PHE A 59 -11.72 -11.16 -0.23
C PHE A 59 -10.80 -11.79 -1.29
N GLY A 60 -9.54 -12.05 -0.96
CA GLY A 60 -8.66 -12.84 -1.79
C GLY A 60 -9.21 -14.25 -2.02
N MET A 61 -9.60 -14.95 -0.95
CA MET A 61 -10.23 -16.27 -1.04
C MET A 61 -11.56 -16.26 -1.81
N VAL A 62 -12.38 -15.22 -1.60
CA VAL A 62 -13.63 -15.04 -2.37
C VAL A 62 -13.31 -14.84 -3.85
N ALA A 63 -12.30 -14.01 -4.18
CA ALA A 63 -11.91 -13.77 -5.56
C ALA A 63 -11.44 -15.05 -6.28
N ASP A 64 -10.78 -15.97 -5.57
CA ASP A 64 -10.38 -17.28 -6.12
C ASP A 64 -11.58 -18.19 -6.38
N ARG A 65 -12.53 -18.25 -5.44
CA ARG A 65 -13.75 -19.08 -5.56
C ARG A 65 -14.70 -18.61 -6.68
N VAL A 66 -14.69 -17.31 -6.97
CA VAL A 66 -15.53 -16.69 -8.02
C VAL A 66 -14.80 -16.63 -9.36
N ALA A 67 -13.68 -17.37 -9.49
CA ALA A 67 -12.72 -17.28 -10.59
C ALA A 67 -13.33 -17.40 -12.01
N ASP A 68 -14.35 -18.21 -12.21
CA ASP A 68 -14.99 -18.41 -13.52
C ASP A 68 -15.96 -17.29 -13.93
N GLY A 69 -16.14 -16.28 -13.09
CA GLY A 69 -17.11 -15.21 -13.30
C GLY A 69 -16.54 -13.81 -13.07
N TYR A 70 -15.76 -13.27 -14.04
CA TYR A 70 -15.42 -11.84 -14.04
C TYR A 70 -16.62 -10.96 -13.66
N ARG A 71 -17.79 -11.28 -14.20
CA ARG A 71 -19.03 -10.54 -13.94
C ARG A 71 -19.41 -10.55 -12.45
N LYS A 72 -19.30 -11.71 -11.78
CA LYS A 72 -19.63 -11.84 -10.35
C LYS A 72 -18.64 -11.04 -9.48
N LEU A 73 -17.35 -11.15 -9.76
CA LEU A 73 -16.32 -10.40 -9.02
C LEU A 73 -16.44 -8.89 -9.28
N ALA A 74 -16.75 -8.48 -10.51
CA ALA A 74 -16.98 -7.08 -10.87
C ALA A 74 -18.21 -6.49 -10.15
N HIS A 75 -19.31 -7.25 -10.04
CA HIS A 75 -20.49 -6.83 -9.30
C HIS A 75 -20.20 -6.71 -7.80
N LEU A 76 -19.50 -7.69 -7.22
CA LEU A 76 -19.08 -7.63 -5.81
C LEU A 76 -18.22 -6.39 -5.54
N LEU A 77 -17.24 -6.13 -6.40
CA LEU A 77 -16.36 -4.96 -6.27
C LEU A 77 -17.15 -3.65 -6.34
N LEU A 78 -18.07 -3.53 -7.32
CA LEU A 78 -18.89 -2.32 -7.46
C LEU A 78 -19.84 -2.14 -6.27
N TRP A 79 -20.50 -3.21 -5.84
CA TRP A 79 -21.45 -3.14 -4.72
C TRP A 79 -20.75 -2.74 -3.41
N LEU A 80 -19.64 -3.39 -3.06
CA LEU A 80 -18.88 -3.07 -1.85
C LEU A 80 -18.27 -1.66 -1.93
N THR A 81 -17.81 -1.22 -3.11
CA THR A 81 -17.33 0.16 -3.27
C THR A 81 -18.46 1.17 -3.09
N THR A 82 -19.69 0.84 -3.54
CA THR A 82 -20.86 1.70 -3.31
C THR A 82 -21.21 1.79 -1.82
N VAL A 83 -21.19 0.65 -1.10
CA VAL A 83 -21.37 0.64 0.37
C VAL A 83 -20.28 1.45 1.06
N SER A 84 -19.03 1.27 0.65
CA SER A 84 -17.89 2.06 1.16
C SER A 84 -18.08 3.55 0.92
N THR A 85 -18.53 3.95 -0.27
CA THR A 85 -18.84 5.35 -0.61
C THR A 85 -19.92 5.91 0.30
N GLY A 86 -21.03 5.19 0.48
CA GLY A 86 -22.12 5.60 1.38
C GLY A 86 -21.67 5.76 2.82
N ALA A 87 -20.93 4.79 3.35
CA ALA A 87 -20.37 4.84 4.69
C ALA A 87 -19.40 6.04 4.86
N PHE A 88 -18.51 6.27 3.88
CA PHE A 88 -17.55 7.37 3.94
C PHE A 88 -18.23 8.75 3.91
N LEU A 89 -19.29 8.91 3.10
CA LEU A 89 -20.09 10.13 3.07
C LEU A 89 -20.82 10.43 4.39
N LEU A 90 -21.20 9.39 5.13
CA LEU A 90 -21.88 9.53 6.42
C LEU A 90 -20.93 9.91 7.56
N LEU A 91 -19.65 9.54 7.53
CA LEU A 91 -18.71 9.76 8.64
C LEU A 91 -18.70 11.21 9.15
N PRO A 92 -18.55 12.26 8.31
CA PRO A 92 -18.52 13.64 8.81
C PRO A 92 -19.88 14.13 9.36
N MET A 93 -20.97 13.44 9.03
CA MET A 93 -22.31 13.80 9.53
C MET A 93 -22.59 13.21 10.91
N LEU A 94 -21.84 12.18 11.31
CA LEU A 94 -22.08 11.42 12.54
C LEU A 94 -21.26 11.91 13.74
N ALA A 95 -20.28 12.77 13.53
CA ALA A 95 -19.38 13.25 14.57
C ALA A 95 -20.08 13.92 15.77
N GLY A 96 -21.25 14.50 15.58
CA GLY A 96 -22.04 15.12 16.66
C GLY A 96 -23.25 14.30 17.15
N VAL A 97 -23.43 13.05 16.65
CA VAL A 97 -24.66 12.28 16.88
C VAL A 97 -24.46 11.18 17.93
N SER A 98 -23.56 10.23 17.70
CA SER A 98 -23.35 9.11 18.62
C SER A 98 -21.98 8.46 18.38
N PRO A 99 -21.20 8.21 19.45
CA PRO A 99 -19.93 7.49 19.36
C PRO A 99 -20.09 6.09 18.72
N ASN A 100 -21.08 5.33 19.14
CA ASN A 100 -21.30 3.97 18.67
C ASN A 100 -21.69 3.93 17.19
N LEU A 101 -22.50 4.89 16.73
CA LEU A 101 -22.88 5.00 15.34
C LEU A 101 -21.69 5.40 14.46
N LEU A 102 -20.84 6.34 14.89
CA LEU A 102 -19.61 6.70 14.21
C LEU A 102 -18.69 5.49 14.06
N LEU A 103 -18.44 4.76 15.15
CA LEU A 103 -17.57 3.57 15.13
C LEU A 103 -18.14 2.43 14.27
N GLY A 104 -19.47 2.23 14.31
CA GLY A 104 -20.14 1.24 13.45
C GLY A 104 -20.02 1.55 11.96
N VAL A 105 -20.27 2.81 11.58
CA VAL A 105 -20.12 3.25 10.17
C VAL A 105 -18.66 3.24 9.74
N LEU A 106 -17.74 3.59 10.63
CA LEU A 106 -16.30 3.47 10.39
C LEU A 106 -15.90 2.03 10.07
N ALA A 107 -16.36 1.06 10.89
CA ALA A 107 -16.11 -0.36 10.64
C ALA A 107 -16.68 -0.83 9.30
N ILE A 108 -17.91 -0.42 8.95
CA ILE A 108 -18.52 -0.72 7.65
C ILE A 108 -17.67 -0.16 6.51
N TRP A 109 -17.19 1.08 6.65
CA TRP A 109 -16.33 1.70 5.65
C TRP A 109 -15.02 0.92 5.47
N VAL A 110 -14.30 0.61 6.55
CA VAL A 110 -13.00 -0.10 6.47
C VAL A 110 -13.16 -1.49 5.87
N VAL A 111 -14.18 -2.26 6.31
CA VAL A 111 -14.49 -3.59 5.76
C VAL A 111 -14.79 -3.51 4.28
N SER A 112 -15.68 -2.63 3.86
CA SER A 112 -16.09 -2.52 2.45
C SER A 112 -15.02 -1.91 1.55
N ALA A 113 -14.21 -0.98 2.06
CA ALA A 113 -13.12 -0.35 1.32
C ALA A 113 -11.97 -1.32 1.00
N SER A 114 -11.75 -2.35 1.82
CA SER A 114 -10.67 -3.32 1.61
C SER A 114 -10.83 -4.12 0.30
N VAL A 115 -12.05 -4.22 -0.27
CA VAL A 115 -12.29 -4.88 -1.56
C VAL A 115 -11.51 -4.25 -2.72
N VAL A 116 -11.13 -2.98 -2.61
CA VAL A 116 -10.41 -2.24 -3.65
C VAL A 116 -8.94 -2.70 -3.78
N ARG A 117 -8.39 -3.43 -2.82
CA ARG A 117 -7.00 -3.89 -2.78
C ARG A 117 -6.81 -5.22 -3.52
N ALA A 118 -6.89 -6.35 -2.83
CA ALA A 118 -6.63 -7.68 -3.40
C ALA A 118 -7.57 -8.05 -4.57
N PRO A 119 -8.92 -7.94 -4.46
CA PRO A 119 -9.81 -8.32 -5.56
C PRO A 119 -9.60 -7.54 -6.85
N THR A 120 -9.25 -6.25 -6.77
CA THR A 120 -8.95 -5.43 -7.94
C THR A 120 -7.73 -5.94 -8.69
N MET A 121 -6.68 -6.35 -7.97
CA MET A 121 -5.47 -6.93 -8.57
C MET A 121 -5.77 -8.29 -9.20
N VAL A 122 -6.52 -9.16 -8.50
CA VAL A 122 -6.92 -10.47 -9.02
C VAL A 122 -7.77 -10.35 -10.29
N LEU A 123 -8.74 -9.42 -10.29
CA LEU A 123 -9.60 -9.17 -11.45
C LEU A 123 -8.80 -8.85 -12.72
N LEU A 124 -7.73 -8.07 -12.58
CA LEU A 124 -6.88 -7.66 -13.68
C LEU A 124 -5.80 -8.69 -14.00
N ALA A 125 -5.24 -9.35 -12.98
CA ALA A 125 -4.23 -10.39 -13.16
C ALA A 125 -4.74 -11.53 -14.03
N LYS A 126 -5.99 -11.97 -13.83
CA LYS A 126 -6.67 -13.00 -14.64
C LYS A 126 -6.87 -12.62 -16.11
N ARG A 127 -6.68 -11.37 -16.47
CA ARG A 127 -6.81 -10.85 -17.85
C ARG A 127 -5.52 -10.32 -18.42
N ALA A 128 -4.43 -10.40 -17.68
CA ALA A 128 -3.11 -9.95 -18.08
C ALA A 128 -2.22 -11.15 -18.40
N LYS A 129 -1.58 -11.13 -19.59
CA LYS A 129 -0.53 -12.11 -19.90
C LYS A 129 0.57 -12.05 -18.85
N ALA A 130 1.24 -13.17 -18.58
CA ALA A 130 2.38 -13.23 -17.66
C ALA A 130 3.41 -12.12 -17.94
N ALA A 131 3.69 -11.82 -19.23
CA ALA A 131 4.57 -10.74 -19.64
C ALA A 131 4.07 -9.31 -19.28
N GLN A 132 2.81 -9.17 -18.88
CA GLN A 132 2.18 -7.88 -18.54
C GLN A 132 2.00 -7.67 -17.03
N GLN A 133 2.28 -8.68 -16.19
CA GLN A 133 2.12 -8.60 -14.73
C GLN A 133 2.93 -7.45 -14.12
N GLY A 134 4.20 -7.29 -14.50
CA GLY A 134 5.02 -6.17 -14.03
C GLY A 134 4.48 -4.78 -14.41
N ARG A 135 3.76 -4.66 -15.54
CA ARG A 135 3.09 -3.40 -15.90
C ARG A 135 1.87 -3.14 -15.03
N LEU A 136 1.14 -4.19 -14.66
CA LEU A 136 0.00 -4.10 -13.76
C LEU A 136 0.45 -3.59 -12.38
N VAL A 137 1.52 -4.18 -11.84
CA VAL A 137 2.13 -3.76 -10.58
C VAL A 137 2.60 -2.30 -10.65
N ALA A 138 3.24 -1.89 -11.76
CA ALA A 138 3.71 -0.52 -11.94
C ALA A 138 2.55 0.51 -11.98
N TRP A 139 1.42 0.20 -12.62
CA TRP A 139 0.24 1.06 -12.60
C TRP A 139 -0.39 1.17 -11.21
N TYR A 140 -0.53 0.03 -10.51
CA TYR A 140 -1.01 0.01 -9.12
C TYR A 140 -0.15 0.88 -8.21
N ALA A 141 1.16 0.58 -8.18
CA ALA A 141 2.12 1.29 -7.35
C ALA A 141 2.27 2.76 -7.73
N GLY A 142 2.14 3.09 -9.03
CA GLY A 142 2.20 4.46 -9.53
C GLY A 142 1.06 5.33 -9.02
N GLY A 143 -0.17 4.82 -9.02
CA GLY A 143 -1.32 5.53 -8.44
C GLY A 143 -1.14 5.81 -6.95
N MET A 144 -0.70 4.79 -6.21
CA MET A 144 -0.39 4.90 -4.78
C MET A 144 0.73 5.93 -4.51
N ALA A 145 1.81 5.89 -5.29
CA ALA A 145 2.95 6.79 -5.09
C ALA A 145 2.60 8.26 -5.33
N LEU A 146 1.87 8.55 -6.41
CA LEU A 146 1.41 9.91 -6.70
C LEU A 146 0.49 10.46 -5.60
N ALA A 147 -0.45 9.65 -5.12
CA ALA A 147 -1.31 10.04 -4.01
C ALA A 147 -0.50 10.28 -2.73
N SER A 148 0.46 9.40 -2.43
CA SER A 148 1.34 9.55 -1.26
C SER A 148 2.22 10.81 -1.34
N ALA A 149 2.69 11.18 -2.55
CA ALA A 149 3.41 12.43 -2.77
C ALA A 149 2.53 13.67 -2.55
N LEU A 150 1.24 13.59 -2.92
CA LEU A 150 0.30 14.70 -2.72
C LEU A 150 -0.27 14.77 -1.30
N SER A 151 -0.23 13.67 -0.52
CA SER A 151 -0.84 13.58 0.80
C SER A 151 -0.41 14.67 1.79
N PRO A 152 0.86 15.09 1.90
CA PRO A 152 1.26 16.18 2.80
C PRO A 152 0.64 17.52 2.45
N PHE A 153 0.51 17.83 1.14
CA PHE A 153 -0.14 19.05 0.66
C PHE A 153 -1.65 18.99 0.91
N LEU A 154 -2.27 17.85 0.62
CA LEU A 154 -3.69 17.66 0.85
C LEU A 154 -4.01 17.84 2.34
N ALA A 155 -3.25 17.22 3.25
CA ALA A 155 -3.44 17.36 4.69
C ALA A 155 -3.31 18.82 5.15
N LEU A 156 -2.38 19.59 4.55
CA LEU A 156 -2.24 21.02 4.85
C LEU A 156 -3.46 21.82 4.37
N MET A 157 -3.94 21.57 3.14
CA MET A 157 -5.10 22.27 2.56
C MET A 157 -6.42 21.95 3.29
N LEU A 158 -6.53 20.73 3.83
CA LEU A 158 -7.74 20.28 4.53
C LEU A 158 -7.83 20.82 5.97
N LYS A 159 -6.75 21.34 6.52
CA LYS A 159 -6.71 21.83 7.90
C LYS A 159 -7.68 23.00 8.09
N GLY A 160 -8.70 22.77 8.94
CA GLY A 160 -9.73 23.78 9.24
C GLY A 160 -10.83 23.93 8.17
N ALA A 161 -10.82 23.11 7.11
CA ALA A 161 -11.91 23.06 6.14
C ALA A 161 -13.05 22.15 6.62
N ASP A 162 -14.28 22.41 6.16
CA ASP A 162 -15.44 21.53 6.45
C ASP A 162 -15.17 20.13 5.87
N PRO A 163 -15.21 19.05 6.67
CA PRO A 163 -14.89 17.70 6.23
C PRO A 163 -15.84 17.14 5.17
N ARG A 164 -17.08 17.63 5.10
CA ARG A 164 -18.13 17.08 4.21
C ARG A 164 -17.71 17.06 2.75
N LEU A 165 -17.12 18.15 2.25
CA LEU A 165 -16.71 18.26 0.85
C LEU A 165 -15.52 17.36 0.50
N PRO A 166 -14.41 17.33 1.26
CA PRO A 166 -13.31 16.40 1.03
C PRO A 166 -13.73 14.93 1.07
N PHE A 167 -14.58 14.54 2.02
CA PHE A 167 -15.12 13.19 2.08
C PHE A 167 -15.96 12.86 0.84
N ALA A 168 -16.83 13.78 0.40
CA ALA A 168 -17.66 13.58 -0.78
C ALA A 168 -16.83 13.46 -2.07
N ILE A 169 -15.90 14.37 -2.29
CA ILE A 169 -15.03 14.35 -3.48
C ILE A 169 -14.23 13.03 -3.50
N SER A 170 -13.63 12.64 -2.41
CA SER A 170 -12.81 11.43 -2.32
C SER A 170 -13.65 10.17 -2.57
N ALA A 171 -14.80 10.03 -1.91
CA ALA A 171 -15.68 8.87 -2.05
C ALA A 171 -16.21 8.71 -3.47
N LEU A 172 -16.75 9.79 -4.05
CA LEU A 172 -17.34 9.77 -5.40
C LEU A 172 -16.27 9.57 -6.48
N SER A 173 -15.07 10.14 -6.31
CA SER A 173 -13.95 9.94 -7.24
C SER A 173 -13.49 8.48 -7.23
N LEU A 174 -13.40 7.84 -6.06
CA LEU A 174 -13.07 6.42 -5.96
C LEU A 174 -14.13 5.55 -6.63
N LEU A 175 -15.42 5.79 -6.38
CA LEU A 175 -16.51 5.05 -7.00
C LEU A 175 -16.49 5.20 -8.52
N ALA A 176 -16.31 6.43 -9.02
CA ALA A 176 -16.17 6.69 -10.45
C ALA A 176 -14.97 5.97 -11.08
N ALA A 177 -13.81 5.98 -10.40
CA ALA A 177 -12.61 5.28 -10.85
C ALA A 177 -12.83 3.77 -10.93
N VAL A 178 -13.48 3.16 -9.93
CA VAL A 178 -13.83 1.73 -9.94
C VAL A 178 -14.81 1.43 -11.08
N PHE A 179 -15.84 2.25 -11.27
CA PHE A 179 -16.79 2.08 -12.37
C PHE A 179 -16.09 2.11 -13.72
N VAL A 180 -15.20 3.08 -13.97
CA VAL A 180 -14.40 3.17 -15.20
C VAL A 180 -13.52 1.95 -15.37
N LEU A 181 -12.83 1.50 -14.28
CA LEU A 181 -12.00 0.30 -14.31
C LEU A 181 -12.79 -0.91 -14.79
N LEU A 182 -13.98 -1.14 -14.23
CA LEU A 182 -14.82 -2.28 -14.58
C LEU A 182 -15.32 -2.20 -16.03
N ARG A 183 -15.70 -1.01 -16.49
CA ARG A 183 -16.13 -0.78 -17.89
C ARG A 183 -15.02 -1.04 -18.90
N VAL A 184 -13.80 -0.59 -18.59
CA VAL A 184 -12.65 -0.75 -19.51
C VAL A 184 -12.14 -2.20 -19.50
N SER A 185 -12.06 -2.83 -18.31
CA SER A 185 -11.56 -4.20 -18.14
C SER A 185 -12.55 -5.24 -18.67
N GLY A 186 -13.86 -4.98 -18.58
CA GLY A 186 -14.93 -5.88 -19.05
C GLY A 186 -14.90 -6.16 -20.56
N LYS A 187 -14.30 -5.29 -21.35
CA LYS A 187 -14.16 -5.41 -22.81
C LYS A 187 -12.99 -6.30 -23.24
N GLN A 188 -12.13 -6.75 -22.32
CA GLN A 188 -10.99 -7.60 -22.65
C GLN A 188 -11.39 -9.07 -22.60
N PRO A 189 -10.97 -9.90 -23.59
CA PRO A 189 -11.20 -11.34 -23.53
C PRO A 189 -10.47 -11.93 -22.33
N ALA A 190 -11.08 -12.93 -21.69
CA ALA A 190 -10.41 -13.74 -20.69
C ALA A 190 -9.29 -14.54 -21.37
N GLU A 191 -8.08 -14.53 -20.85
CA GLU A 191 -7.04 -15.43 -21.33
C GLU A 191 -7.26 -16.80 -20.69
N THR A 192 -7.36 -17.82 -21.52
CA THR A 192 -7.39 -19.22 -21.07
C THR A 192 -5.95 -19.62 -20.76
N GLU A 193 -5.58 -19.56 -19.48
CA GLU A 193 -4.27 -20.06 -19.03
C GLU A 193 -4.29 -21.59 -18.97
N SER A 194 -4.23 -22.25 -20.14
CA SER A 194 -4.12 -23.70 -20.23
C SER A 194 -2.79 -24.25 -19.70
N ASP A 195 -1.70 -23.48 -19.78
CA ASP A 195 -0.33 -23.94 -19.55
C ASP A 195 0.41 -23.34 -18.34
N ALA A 196 -0.29 -22.58 -17.48
CA ALA A 196 0.36 -22.04 -16.27
C ALA A 196 0.71 -23.15 -15.28
N PRO A 197 1.87 -23.10 -14.59
CA PRO A 197 2.25 -24.09 -13.59
C PRO A 197 1.27 -24.05 -12.40
N PRO A 198 1.10 -25.16 -11.65
CA PRO A 198 0.25 -25.18 -10.47
C PRO A 198 0.77 -24.15 -9.44
N PRO A 199 -0.13 -23.59 -8.59
CA PRO A 199 0.27 -22.66 -7.55
C PRO A 199 1.25 -23.36 -6.59
N LEU A 200 2.17 -22.58 -6.02
CA LEU A 200 3.06 -23.10 -5.00
C LEU A 200 2.28 -23.47 -3.73
N PRO A 201 2.73 -24.51 -2.99
CA PRO A 201 2.19 -24.74 -1.66
C PRO A 201 2.43 -23.50 -0.79
N PHE A 202 1.42 -23.13 0.01
CA PHE A 202 1.47 -21.89 0.82
C PHE A 202 2.67 -21.84 1.75
N SER A 203 3.14 -22.98 2.26
CA SER A 203 4.37 -23.06 3.07
C SER A 203 5.63 -22.57 2.34
N ALA A 204 5.71 -22.76 1.04
CA ALA A 204 6.82 -22.25 0.22
C ALA A 204 6.72 -20.73 -0.03
N TYR A 205 5.58 -20.12 0.26
CA TYR A 205 5.36 -18.69 0.17
C TYR A 205 5.72 -17.92 1.46
N LEU A 206 5.75 -18.61 2.62
CA LEU A 206 6.04 -17.99 3.91
C LEU A 206 7.37 -17.19 3.96
N PRO A 207 8.49 -17.63 3.34
CA PRO A 207 9.70 -16.83 3.31
C PRO A 207 9.53 -15.48 2.61
N LEU A 208 8.72 -15.41 1.54
CA LEU A 208 8.40 -14.17 0.86
C LEU A 208 7.61 -13.23 1.78
N LEU A 209 6.61 -13.76 2.50
CA LEU A 209 5.80 -12.99 3.45
C LEU A 209 6.64 -12.45 4.61
N LEU A 210 7.60 -13.22 5.11
CA LEU A 210 8.53 -12.76 6.15
C LEU A 210 9.40 -11.60 5.64
N VAL A 211 10.00 -11.74 4.47
CA VAL A 211 10.80 -10.66 3.85
C VAL A 211 9.94 -9.43 3.63
N LEU A 212 8.73 -9.60 3.09
CA LEU A 212 7.78 -8.51 2.87
C LEU A 212 7.44 -7.79 4.19
N GLY A 213 7.12 -8.54 5.24
CA GLY A 213 6.75 -7.99 6.54
C GLY A 213 7.87 -7.16 7.16
N LEU A 214 9.08 -7.72 7.24
CA LEU A 214 10.25 -7.02 7.76
C LEU A 214 10.59 -5.78 6.93
N ALA A 215 10.64 -5.91 5.60
CA ALA A 215 10.99 -4.80 4.72
C ALA A 215 9.94 -3.69 4.76
N THR A 216 8.63 -4.04 4.75
CA THR A 216 7.54 -3.06 4.81
C THR A 216 7.50 -2.35 6.16
N PHE A 217 7.65 -3.08 7.26
CA PHE A 217 7.69 -2.50 8.60
C PHE A 217 8.82 -1.47 8.72
N ALA A 218 10.03 -1.87 8.33
CA ALA A 218 11.20 -1.01 8.43
C ALA A 218 11.12 0.20 7.47
N PHE A 219 10.68 -0.01 6.23
CA PHE A 219 10.43 1.09 5.31
C PHE A 219 9.41 2.10 5.87
N GLN A 220 8.33 1.60 6.46
CA GLN A 220 7.31 2.47 7.05
C GLN A 220 7.83 3.24 8.27
N LEU A 221 8.71 2.65 9.10
CA LEU A 221 9.39 3.39 10.16
C LEU A 221 10.24 4.52 9.58
N HIS A 222 11.02 4.24 8.51
CA HIS A 222 11.82 5.27 7.84
C HIS A 222 10.93 6.38 7.26
N ALA A 223 9.94 6.04 6.46
CA ALA A 223 9.15 6.99 5.68
C ALA A 223 8.14 7.80 6.53
N PHE A 224 7.52 7.18 7.54
CA PHE A 224 6.42 7.82 8.29
C PHE A 224 6.77 8.21 9.72
N VAL A 225 7.86 7.67 10.28
CA VAL A 225 8.27 8.01 11.65
C VAL A 225 9.55 8.86 11.64
N ASN A 226 10.54 8.49 10.83
CA ASN A 226 11.86 9.12 10.88
C ASN A 226 12.06 10.26 9.87
N ALA A 227 11.42 10.22 8.69
CA ALA A 227 11.67 11.22 7.65
C ALA A 227 11.37 12.65 8.09
N GLY A 228 10.24 12.88 8.80
CA GLY A 228 9.90 14.18 9.36
C GLY A 228 10.97 14.72 10.33
N PRO A 229 11.28 14.00 11.42
CA PRO A 229 12.37 14.39 12.34
C PRO A 229 13.72 14.62 11.68
N LEU A 230 14.11 13.79 10.70
CA LEU A 230 15.37 13.97 9.96
C LEU A 230 15.38 15.31 9.19
N TYR A 231 14.31 15.66 8.50
CA TYR A 231 14.19 16.95 7.84
C TYR A 231 14.18 18.14 8.82
N LEU A 232 13.49 18.00 9.96
CA LEU A 232 13.40 19.05 10.98
C LEU A 232 14.74 19.38 11.64
N ALA A 233 15.75 18.52 11.53
CA ALA A 233 17.12 18.82 11.92
C ALA A 233 17.80 19.88 11.01
N HIS A 234 17.25 20.11 9.80
CA HIS A 234 17.82 21.00 8.80
C HIS A 234 16.92 22.16 8.41
N VAL A 235 15.60 22.05 8.57
CA VAL A 235 14.62 23.03 8.09
C VAL A 235 13.48 23.25 9.07
N ALA A 236 12.77 24.37 8.91
CA ALA A 236 11.55 24.65 9.67
C ALA A 236 10.37 23.75 9.23
N LYS A 237 9.40 23.58 10.12
CA LYS A 237 8.25 22.68 9.94
C LYS A 237 7.40 22.97 8.70
N GLU A 238 7.34 24.21 8.31
CA GLU A 238 6.60 24.71 7.13
C GLU A 238 7.14 24.16 5.81
N SER A 239 8.40 23.70 5.80
CA SER A 239 9.04 23.10 4.62
C SER A 239 8.69 21.60 4.45
N LEU A 240 8.20 20.91 5.48
CA LEU A 240 7.93 19.47 5.43
C LEU A 240 6.98 19.05 4.30
N PRO A 241 5.87 19.77 3.99
CA PRO A 241 4.99 19.41 2.89
C PRO A 241 5.67 19.36 1.52
N TRP A 242 6.80 20.10 1.35
CA TRP A 242 7.58 20.12 0.12
C TRP A 242 8.67 19.04 0.07
N LEU A 243 9.16 18.59 1.20
CA LEU A 243 10.29 17.66 1.31
C LEU A 243 9.83 16.19 1.43
N LEU A 244 8.77 15.91 2.21
CA LEU A 244 8.24 14.57 2.36
C LEU A 244 7.81 13.89 1.05
N PRO A 245 7.26 14.60 0.05
CA PRO A 245 6.96 14.05 -1.27
C PRO A 245 8.15 13.48 -2.03
N LEU A 246 9.37 13.96 -1.78
CA LEU A 246 10.56 13.61 -2.57
C LEU A 246 10.87 12.10 -2.53
N LEU A 247 10.66 11.44 -1.41
CA LEU A 247 10.74 9.99 -1.30
C LEU A 247 9.78 9.30 -2.30
N TRP A 248 8.53 9.74 -2.35
CA TRP A 248 7.52 9.16 -3.22
C TRP A 248 7.72 9.51 -4.69
N LEU A 249 8.33 10.66 -4.99
CA LEU A 249 8.75 11.00 -6.35
C LEU A 249 9.90 10.11 -6.82
N GLY A 250 10.88 9.81 -5.97
CA GLY A 250 11.92 8.81 -6.24
C GLY A 250 11.34 7.42 -6.52
N PHE A 251 10.36 7.01 -5.72
CA PHE A 251 9.59 5.78 -5.94
C PHE A 251 8.90 5.79 -7.31
N PHE A 252 8.12 6.82 -7.61
CA PHE A 252 7.37 6.94 -8.86
C PHE A 252 8.27 6.93 -10.10
N ALA A 253 9.36 7.70 -10.08
CA ALA A 253 10.31 7.76 -11.20
C ALA A 253 10.92 6.39 -11.51
N THR A 254 11.25 5.61 -10.47
CA THR A 254 11.84 4.27 -10.63
C THR A 254 10.86 3.27 -11.25
N LEU A 255 9.56 3.41 -11.01
CA LEU A 255 8.54 2.54 -11.63
C LEU A 255 8.57 2.55 -13.15
N LEU A 256 9.02 3.64 -13.78
CA LEU A 256 9.13 3.75 -15.25
C LEU A 256 10.11 2.72 -15.84
N GLY A 257 11.10 2.28 -15.06
CA GLY A 257 12.13 1.34 -15.48
C GLY A 257 12.05 -0.05 -14.86
N VAL A 258 11.31 -0.21 -13.75
CA VAL A 258 11.35 -1.43 -12.93
C VAL A 258 11.00 -2.70 -13.70
N GLY A 259 10.02 -2.65 -14.61
CA GLY A 259 9.63 -3.82 -15.39
C GLY A 259 10.72 -4.35 -16.33
N ARG A 260 11.64 -3.48 -16.81
CA ARG A 260 12.81 -3.92 -17.59
C ARG A 260 13.83 -4.63 -16.70
N LEU A 261 14.03 -4.12 -15.49
CA LEU A 261 14.94 -4.71 -14.50
C LEU A 261 14.44 -6.08 -14.05
N VAL A 262 13.15 -6.22 -13.76
CA VAL A 262 12.56 -7.51 -13.35
C VAL A 262 12.66 -8.55 -14.47
N LYS A 263 12.40 -8.17 -15.73
CA LYS A 263 12.60 -9.08 -16.88
C LYS A 263 14.04 -9.53 -17.05
N ARG A 264 15.02 -8.64 -16.80
CA ARG A 264 16.45 -8.94 -17.00
C ARG A 264 17.04 -9.74 -15.84
N PHE A 265 16.69 -9.40 -14.60
CA PHE A 265 17.35 -9.91 -13.40
C PHE A 265 16.47 -10.85 -12.57
N GLY A 266 15.15 -10.88 -12.84
CA GLY A 266 14.16 -11.62 -12.07
C GLY A 266 13.63 -10.84 -10.85
N ALA A 267 12.37 -11.09 -10.51
CA ALA A 267 11.63 -10.34 -9.50
C ALA A 267 12.28 -10.37 -8.11
N LEU A 268 12.76 -11.54 -7.64
CA LEU A 268 13.38 -11.67 -6.31
C LEU A 268 14.74 -10.96 -6.21
N ASN A 269 15.54 -10.97 -7.28
CA ASN A 269 16.83 -10.26 -7.24
C ASN A 269 16.63 -8.75 -7.24
N VAL A 270 15.66 -8.26 -8.04
CA VAL A 270 15.29 -6.84 -8.04
C VAL A 270 14.75 -6.44 -6.68
N ALA A 271 13.91 -7.28 -6.05
CA ALA A 271 13.41 -7.04 -4.70
C ALA A 271 14.55 -6.96 -3.67
N ALA A 272 15.45 -7.94 -3.66
CA ALA A 272 16.59 -7.97 -2.74
C ALA A 272 17.49 -6.73 -2.90
N SER A 273 17.86 -6.40 -4.16
CA SER A 273 18.65 -5.20 -4.45
C SER A 273 17.93 -3.91 -4.02
N GLY A 274 16.61 -3.83 -4.23
CA GLY A 274 15.80 -2.70 -3.81
C GLY A 274 15.76 -2.54 -2.28
N ILE A 275 15.58 -3.64 -1.54
CA ILE A 275 15.58 -3.62 -0.06
C ILE A 275 16.96 -3.17 0.46
N LEU A 276 18.06 -3.72 -0.09
CA LEU A 276 19.41 -3.34 0.31
C LEU A 276 19.73 -1.87 -0.03
N LEU A 277 19.27 -1.38 -1.18
CA LEU A 277 19.38 0.04 -1.54
C LEU A 277 18.61 0.94 -0.56
N THR A 278 17.41 0.52 -0.18
CA THR A 278 16.61 1.24 0.82
C THR A 278 17.31 1.23 2.19
N ALA A 279 17.94 0.11 2.57
CA ALA A 279 18.71 0.00 3.81
C ALA A 279 19.89 0.99 3.81
N LEU A 280 20.66 1.02 2.72
CA LEU A 280 21.78 1.95 2.55
C LEU A 280 21.31 3.40 2.63
N ALA A 281 20.26 3.75 1.88
CA ALA A 281 19.71 5.09 1.86
C ALA A 281 19.15 5.51 3.24
N SER A 282 18.48 4.60 3.94
CA SER A 282 17.97 4.84 5.29
C SER A 282 19.11 5.07 6.30
N TYR A 283 20.19 4.28 6.21
CA TYR A 283 21.37 4.48 7.04
C TYR A 283 22.06 5.82 6.74
N SER A 284 22.29 6.09 5.46
CA SER A 284 22.93 7.34 5.03
C SER A 284 22.12 8.58 5.43
N SER A 285 20.79 8.51 5.45
CA SER A 285 19.93 9.61 5.91
C SER A 285 20.19 10.04 7.36
N VAL A 286 20.76 9.15 8.19
CA VAL A 286 21.09 9.45 9.59
C VAL A 286 22.48 10.07 9.73
N THR A 287 23.38 9.81 8.79
CA THR A 287 24.80 10.17 8.88
C THR A 287 25.14 11.44 8.11
N VAL A 288 24.30 11.90 7.18
CA VAL A 288 24.53 13.10 6.38
C VAL A 288 24.25 14.38 7.18
N ASN A 289 25.03 15.44 6.91
CA ASN A 289 24.99 16.70 7.63
C ASN A 289 24.46 17.88 6.79
N SER A 290 23.98 17.62 5.55
CA SER A 290 23.39 18.65 4.69
C SER A 290 22.00 18.27 4.21
N LEU A 291 21.16 19.27 3.97
CA LEU A 291 19.81 19.08 3.46
C LEU A 291 19.80 18.40 2.08
N GLU A 292 20.72 18.81 1.19
CA GLU A 292 20.82 18.26 -0.16
C GLU A 292 21.18 16.78 -0.15
N ALA A 293 22.11 16.38 0.72
CA ALA A 293 22.49 14.99 0.88
C ALA A 293 21.32 14.17 1.49
N LEU A 294 20.58 14.73 2.46
CA LEU A 294 19.39 14.10 3.00
C LEU A 294 18.31 13.93 1.93
N ILE A 295 18.03 14.96 1.12
CA ILE A 295 17.10 14.88 -0.02
C ILE A 295 17.49 13.74 -0.96
N PHE A 296 18.77 13.67 -1.34
CA PHE A 296 19.26 12.59 -2.20
C PHE A 296 19.03 11.22 -1.58
N CYS A 297 19.33 11.04 -0.28
CA CYS A 297 19.08 9.79 0.44
C CYS A 297 17.59 9.43 0.45
N GLN A 298 16.68 10.39 0.66
CA GLN A 298 15.23 10.14 0.67
C GLN A 298 14.71 9.73 -0.73
N VAL A 299 15.17 10.40 -1.79
CA VAL A 299 14.85 10.02 -3.18
C VAL A 299 15.36 8.60 -3.46
N LEU A 300 16.58 8.28 -3.02
CA LEU A 300 17.19 6.96 -3.20
C LEU A 300 16.47 5.88 -2.39
N ALA A 301 16.00 6.19 -1.17
CA ALA A 301 15.17 5.30 -0.36
C ALA A 301 13.84 4.97 -1.07
N GLY A 302 13.20 5.98 -1.67
CA GLY A 302 12.01 5.80 -2.49
C GLY A 302 12.28 4.93 -3.73
N ALA A 303 13.38 5.17 -4.43
CA ALA A 303 13.80 4.37 -5.58
C ALA A 303 14.04 2.90 -5.21
N GLY A 304 14.77 2.65 -4.13
CA GLY A 304 14.99 1.31 -3.60
C GLY A 304 13.69 0.61 -3.23
N TRP A 305 12.78 1.32 -2.57
CA TRP A 305 11.49 0.77 -2.19
C TRP A 305 10.61 0.44 -3.41
N ALA A 306 10.66 1.22 -4.48
CA ALA A 306 9.97 0.89 -5.73
C ALA A 306 10.43 -0.44 -6.33
N LEU A 307 11.73 -0.70 -6.34
CA LEU A 307 12.31 -1.98 -6.76
C LEU A 307 11.87 -3.12 -5.84
N ALA A 308 11.94 -2.91 -4.52
CA ALA A 308 11.56 -3.87 -3.50
C ALA A 308 10.09 -4.26 -3.62
N PHE A 309 9.20 -3.27 -3.55
CA PHE A 309 7.75 -3.47 -3.58
C PHE A 309 7.29 -4.14 -4.89
N SER A 310 7.78 -3.63 -6.03
CA SER A 310 7.39 -4.17 -7.34
C SER A 310 7.90 -5.60 -7.52
N GLY A 311 9.13 -5.91 -7.13
CA GLY A 311 9.69 -7.26 -7.24
C GLY A 311 8.96 -8.26 -6.34
N LEU A 312 8.68 -7.89 -5.08
CA LEU A 312 7.93 -8.73 -4.14
C LEU A 312 6.49 -8.97 -4.62
N MET A 313 5.81 -7.92 -5.11
CA MET A 313 4.43 -8.00 -5.59
C MET A 313 4.31 -8.82 -6.87
N GLU A 314 5.24 -8.64 -7.83
CA GLU A 314 5.29 -9.45 -9.05
C GLU A 314 5.58 -10.92 -8.72
N ARG A 315 6.45 -11.18 -7.75
CA ARG A 315 6.71 -12.54 -7.30
C ARG A 315 5.49 -13.17 -6.62
N ALA A 316 4.80 -12.44 -5.77
CA ALA A 316 3.56 -12.89 -5.13
C ALA A 316 2.49 -13.26 -6.17
N SER A 317 2.30 -12.40 -7.17
CA SER A 317 1.37 -12.66 -8.29
C SER A 317 1.75 -13.90 -9.08
N ALA A 318 3.05 -14.10 -9.36
CA ALA A 318 3.53 -15.26 -10.11
C ALA A 318 3.46 -16.59 -9.32
N ASP A 319 3.57 -16.55 -8.00
CA ASP A 319 3.45 -17.75 -7.15
C ASP A 319 2.00 -18.20 -6.96
N GLY A 320 1.02 -17.29 -7.12
CA GLY A 320 -0.41 -17.54 -6.94
C GLY A 320 -1.18 -17.96 -8.20
N THR A 321 -0.53 -18.34 -9.29
CA THR A 321 -1.21 -18.71 -10.53
C THR A 321 -2.19 -19.90 -10.38
N ARG A 322 -3.13 -20.05 -11.34
CA ARG A 322 -4.12 -21.15 -11.39
C ARG A 322 -5.10 -21.24 -10.21
N GLY A 323 -5.74 -20.11 -9.88
CA GLY A 323 -6.86 -20.11 -8.94
C GLY A 323 -6.48 -19.92 -7.48
N ALA A 324 -5.22 -19.56 -7.20
CA ALA A 324 -4.74 -19.10 -5.88
C ALA A 324 -4.27 -17.64 -5.87
N GLU A 325 -4.52 -16.90 -6.97
CA GLU A 325 -4.08 -15.50 -7.11
C GLU A 325 -4.60 -14.61 -5.98
N GLY A 326 -5.84 -14.85 -5.58
CA GLY A 326 -6.49 -14.08 -4.53
C GLY A 326 -5.89 -14.33 -3.15
N VAL A 327 -5.63 -15.60 -2.79
CA VAL A 327 -5.00 -15.94 -1.51
C VAL A 327 -3.58 -15.35 -1.42
N PHE A 328 -2.78 -15.45 -2.49
CA PHE A 328 -1.42 -14.95 -2.49
C PHE A 328 -1.38 -13.42 -2.46
N MET A 329 -2.19 -12.75 -3.27
CA MET A 329 -2.28 -11.27 -3.26
C MET A 329 -2.96 -10.76 -1.98
N GLY A 330 -3.97 -11.44 -1.50
CA GLY A 330 -4.61 -11.13 -0.21
C GLY A 330 -3.61 -11.22 0.95
N SER A 331 -2.80 -12.29 1.00
CA SER A 331 -1.74 -12.43 1.99
C SER A 331 -0.66 -11.35 1.86
N PHE A 332 -0.29 -10.97 0.63
CA PHE A 332 0.63 -9.85 0.38
C PHE A 332 0.11 -8.55 1.02
N PHE A 333 -1.13 -8.18 0.73
CA PHE A 333 -1.73 -6.96 1.27
C PHE A 333 -1.98 -7.07 2.78
N ALA A 334 -2.37 -8.23 3.28
CA ALA A 334 -2.53 -8.47 4.72
C ALA A 334 -1.23 -8.21 5.49
N ILE A 335 -0.09 -8.72 5.00
CA ILE A 335 1.21 -8.46 5.61
C ILE A 335 1.58 -6.97 5.56
N THR A 336 1.26 -6.25 4.48
CA THR A 336 1.50 -4.80 4.44
C THR A 336 0.64 -4.04 5.45
N ALA A 337 -0.60 -4.46 5.67
CA ALA A 337 -1.48 -3.90 6.69
C ALA A 337 -0.99 -4.23 8.12
N LEU A 338 -0.59 -5.48 8.38
CA LEU A 338 0.00 -5.88 9.67
C LEU A 338 1.31 -5.12 9.96
N SER A 339 2.12 -4.84 8.93
CA SER A 339 3.30 -3.98 9.08
C SER A 339 2.93 -2.55 9.48
N SER A 340 1.82 -2.02 8.94
CA SER A 340 1.30 -0.69 9.34
C SER A 340 0.79 -0.70 10.79
N LEU A 341 0.07 -1.75 11.18
CA LEU A 341 -0.35 -1.97 12.58
C LEU A 341 0.87 -2.01 13.50
N ALA A 342 1.88 -2.82 13.18
CA ALA A 342 3.10 -2.94 13.97
C ALA A 342 3.85 -1.60 14.06
N ARG A 343 3.92 -0.81 12.96
CA ARG A 343 4.51 0.54 12.97
C ARG A 343 3.75 1.49 13.91
N ILE A 344 2.41 1.51 13.85
CA ILE A 344 1.61 2.38 14.72
C ILE A 344 1.82 1.98 16.18
N GLY A 345 1.74 0.68 16.49
CA GLY A 345 2.00 0.18 17.84
C GLY A 345 3.40 0.51 18.33
N PHE A 346 4.42 0.33 17.49
CA PHE A 346 5.80 0.68 17.81
C PHE A 346 5.95 2.18 18.10
N ALA A 347 5.43 3.04 17.21
CA ALA A 347 5.54 4.48 17.35
C ALA A 347 4.83 5.01 18.61
N THR A 348 3.72 4.40 19.02
CA THR A 348 2.95 4.85 20.19
C THR A 348 3.45 4.30 21.51
N GLN A 349 3.90 3.05 21.54
CA GLN A 349 4.22 2.35 22.80
C GLN A 349 5.72 2.25 23.08
N TYR A 350 6.55 2.03 22.06
CA TYR A 350 7.97 1.71 22.23
C TYR A 350 8.91 2.84 21.85
N LEU A 351 8.54 3.72 20.93
CA LEU A 351 9.40 4.79 20.45
C LEU A 351 9.95 5.68 21.58
N PRO A 352 9.16 6.08 22.60
CA PRO A 352 9.69 6.88 23.71
C PRO A 352 10.84 6.23 24.47
N ALA A 353 10.85 4.88 24.56
CA ALA A 353 11.89 4.10 25.22
C ALA A 353 13.08 3.74 24.31
N MET A 354 12.92 3.87 22.98
CA MET A 354 13.90 3.45 21.98
C MET A 354 14.49 4.61 21.19
N LYS A 355 14.50 5.81 21.74
CA LYS A 355 14.99 7.03 21.05
C LYS A 355 16.42 6.88 20.53
N ASP A 356 17.30 6.19 21.23
CA ASP A 356 18.71 6.03 20.86
C ASP A 356 18.91 5.19 19.62
N ILE A 357 18.01 4.23 19.34
CA ILE A 357 18.10 3.35 18.17
C ILE A 357 17.07 3.65 17.10
N GLN A 358 16.16 4.59 17.35
CA GLN A 358 15.03 4.92 16.49
C GLN A 358 15.45 5.07 15.01
N PHE A 359 16.51 5.84 14.76
CA PHE A 359 16.95 6.17 13.40
C PHE A 359 17.75 5.05 12.75
N ALA A 360 18.47 4.23 13.52
CA ALA A 360 19.27 3.11 13.02
C ALA A 360 18.42 1.85 12.76
N LEU A 361 17.33 1.66 13.51
CA LEU A 361 16.51 0.46 13.46
C LEU A 361 15.96 0.13 12.05
N PRO A 362 15.41 1.09 11.27
CA PRO A 362 14.93 0.78 9.93
C PRO A 362 16.03 0.24 9.01
N ALA A 363 17.22 0.83 9.05
CA ALA A 363 18.34 0.39 8.23
C ALA A 363 18.80 -1.03 8.58
N ALA A 364 18.89 -1.36 9.87
CA ALA A 364 19.28 -2.68 10.35
C ALA A 364 18.26 -3.77 9.94
N VAL A 365 16.96 -3.50 10.11
CA VAL A 365 15.89 -4.44 9.73
C VAL A 365 15.81 -4.59 8.21
N LEU A 366 15.97 -3.49 7.43
CA LEU A 366 16.04 -3.56 5.96
C LEU A 366 17.25 -4.36 5.49
N LEU A 367 18.41 -4.19 6.12
CA LEU A 367 19.60 -4.98 5.78
C LEU A 367 19.34 -6.48 6.00
N ALA A 368 18.80 -6.87 7.16
CA ALA A 368 18.43 -8.25 7.45
C ALA A 368 17.40 -8.79 6.43
N ALA A 369 16.34 -8.02 6.13
CA ALA A 369 15.33 -8.40 5.14
C ALA A 369 15.93 -8.55 3.72
N GLY A 370 16.84 -7.67 3.33
CA GLY A 370 17.53 -7.74 2.03
C GLY A 370 18.43 -8.95 1.89
N LEU A 371 19.17 -9.29 2.94
CA LEU A 371 19.98 -10.51 2.98
C LEU A 371 19.11 -11.78 2.92
N LEU A 372 18.01 -11.82 3.67
CA LEU A 372 17.04 -12.92 3.60
C LEU A 372 16.43 -13.05 2.19
N ALA A 373 16.09 -11.93 1.55
CA ALA A 373 15.59 -11.91 0.18
C ALA A 373 16.63 -12.46 -0.82
N ALA A 374 17.90 -12.07 -0.67
CA ALA A 374 19.01 -12.56 -1.51
C ALA A 374 19.21 -14.08 -1.33
N LEU A 375 19.22 -14.57 -0.10
CA LEU A 375 19.33 -16.00 0.20
C LEU A 375 18.14 -16.79 -0.38
N TYR A 376 16.93 -16.25 -0.24
CA TYR A 376 15.74 -16.87 -0.83
C TYR A 376 15.79 -16.90 -2.36
N ALA A 377 16.29 -15.84 -3.00
CA ALA A 377 16.50 -15.81 -4.45
C ALA A 377 17.52 -16.85 -4.92
N LEU A 378 18.63 -17.02 -4.20
CA LEU A 378 19.66 -18.03 -4.50
C LEU A 378 19.11 -19.45 -4.38
N LYS A 379 18.43 -19.77 -3.27
CA LYS A 379 17.82 -21.09 -3.05
C LYS A 379 16.82 -21.45 -4.17
N ARG A 380 16.01 -20.50 -4.59
CA ARG A 380 15.04 -20.69 -5.68
C ARG A 380 15.67 -20.87 -7.06
N ARG A 381 16.91 -20.42 -7.28
CA ARG A 381 17.65 -20.70 -8.52
C ARG A 381 18.20 -22.12 -8.55
N GLN A 382 18.63 -22.65 -7.41
CA GLN A 382 19.19 -24.00 -7.29
C GLN A 382 18.11 -25.11 -7.41
N SER A 383 16.84 -24.79 -7.12
CA SER A 383 15.72 -25.72 -7.18
C SER A 383 15.01 -25.77 -8.56
N ARG A 384 15.51 -25.02 -9.53
CA ARG A 384 15.06 -25.02 -10.94
C ARG A 384 16.07 -25.73 -11.84
#